data_4e7d4ada3e67c9dfcbee2e84b5814d10
#
_entry.id   4e7d4ada3e67c9dfcbee2e84b5814d10
#
_cell.length_a   1.000
_cell.length_b   1.000
_cell.length_c   1.000
_cell.angle_alpha   90.00
_cell.angle_beta   90.00
_cell.angle_gamma   90.00
#
_symmetry.space_group_name_H-M   'P 1'
#
loop_
_entity.id
_entity.type
_entity.pdbx_description
1 polymer ?
#
loop_
_entity_poly.entity_id
_entity_poly.type
_entity_poly.pdbx_seq_one_letter_code
_entity_poly.pdbx_strand_id
1 'polypeptide(L)'
;MEDSSLFEPNSNCCDVAKAHRAAVLIDGAAYFAALDAALECAQRFITIIGWDFDASIQLRPQDGATAPALGDRLRSLVEENPDLEVRILIWSLAPLHTPSAAMPLLAGGNWAEHERIHLHLDTFHPIYASHHQKLVIIDNAVAFVGGMDLTVKRWDTPDHAPDEPLRRNENGSPYEPVHDVQMALAGPVVQRLCVVAQERWYNALTEQLPDQSVPDPWPAPLAADFQNVSVAVSRTLPRFGRHKGVSEAARLTDSLLQAAKKTIYIEAQYFTGRRMGRTLERLLA
;
A
#
# COMPACT_ATOMS: atom_id res chain seq x y z
N MET A 1 -21.21 21.37 -1.74
CA MET A 1 -22.10 20.54 -0.88
C MET A 1 -21.27 19.33 -0.50
N GLU A 2 -20.84 19.23 0.75
CA GLU A 2 -20.24 18.01 1.28
C GLU A 2 -21.33 16.94 1.28
N ASP A 3 -21.17 15.93 0.47
CA ASP A 3 -22.11 14.80 0.43
C ASP A 3 -21.85 13.89 1.64
N SER A 4 -22.21 14.41 2.82
CA SER A 4 -22.03 13.74 4.12
C SER A 4 -22.86 12.45 4.24
N SER A 5 -23.68 12.15 3.26
CA SER A 5 -24.54 10.95 3.23
C SER A 5 -23.86 9.70 2.66
N LEU A 6 -22.74 9.85 1.92
CA LEU A 6 -22.06 8.72 1.27
C LEU A 6 -21.20 7.92 2.25
N PHE A 7 -20.51 8.61 3.15
CA PHE A 7 -19.60 8.00 4.13
C PHE A 7 -20.29 7.86 5.49
N GLU A 8 -20.44 6.63 5.95
CA GLU A 8 -21.09 6.29 7.20
C GLU A 8 -20.10 5.60 8.14
N PRO A 9 -19.43 6.35 9.06
CA PRO A 9 -18.51 5.77 10.05
C PRO A 9 -19.19 4.65 10.85
N ASN A 10 -18.44 3.57 11.11
CA ASN A 10 -18.87 2.32 11.73
C ASN A 10 -19.87 1.49 10.87
N SER A 11 -20.18 1.92 9.67
CA SER A 11 -21.00 1.18 8.70
C SER A 11 -20.17 0.82 7.47
N ASN A 12 -19.93 1.76 6.56
CA ASN A 12 -19.22 1.56 5.31
C ASN A 12 -17.77 2.08 5.33
N CYS A 13 -17.34 2.68 6.42
CA CYS A 13 -15.94 3.05 6.69
C CYS A 13 -15.69 3.00 8.21
N CYS A 14 -14.43 2.86 8.62
CA CYS A 14 -14.06 2.95 10.02
C CYS A 14 -13.96 4.41 10.48
N ASP A 15 -13.52 5.29 9.59
CA ASP A 15 -13.39 6.72 9.87
C ASP A 15 -13.39 7.55 8.61
N VAL A 16 -13.61 8.87 8.77
CA VAL A 16 -13.49 9.90 7.73
C VAL A 16 -12.59 11.01 8.28
N ALA A 17 -11.53 11.31 7.58
CA ALA A 17 -10.59 12.36 7.98
C ALA A 17 -10.14 13.21 6.80
N LYS A 18 -9.60 14.40 7.07
CA LYS A 18 -9.08 15.29 6.03
C LYS A 18 -7.71 14.81 5.55
N ALA A 19 -7.53 14.79 4.24
CA ALA A 19 -6.22 14.83 3.61
C ALA A 19 -5.90 16.27 3.26
N HIS A 20 -4.81 16.81 3.80
CA HIS A 20 -4.32 18.13 3.41
C HIS A 20 -3.86 18.11 1.97
N ARG A 21 -3.21 17.01 1.55
CA ARG A 21 -2.79 16.70 0.19
C ARG A 21 -3.11 15.25 -0.14
N ALA A 22 -3.59 15.02 -1.36
CA ALA A 22 -3.77 13.70 -1.93
C ALA A 22 -3.33 13.71 -3.40
N ALA A 23 -2.58 12.68 -3.80
CA ALA A 23 -2.20 12.45 -5.20
C ALA A 23 -2.55 11.03 -5.62
N VAL A 24 -3.06 10.89 -6.85
CA VAL A 24 -3.35 9.60 -7.48
C VAL A 24 -2.14 9.21 -8.34
N LEU A 25 -1.52 8.10 -8.02
CA LEU A 25 -0.33 7.60 -8.67
C LEU A 25 -0.75 6.45 -9.60
N ILE A 26 -0.77 6.73 -10.88
CA ILE A 26 -1.15 5.75 -11.90
C ILE A 26 0.10 4.99 -12.30
N ASP A 27 0.03 3.67 -12.14
CA ASP A 27 1.08 2.69 -12.43
C ASP A 27 2.35 2.78 -11.58
N GLY A 28 3.15 1.73 -11.67
CA GLY A 28 4.31 1.54 -10.82
C GLY A 28 5.38 2.61 -10.98
N ALA A 29 5.57 3.15 -12.18
CA ALA A 29 6.57 4.18 -12.43
C ALA A 29 6.31 5.46 -11.61
N ALA A 30 5.05 5.92 -11.58
CA ALA A 30 4.64 7.08 -10.78
C ALA A 30 4.73 6.80 -9.28
N TYR A 31 4.21 5.63 -8.84
CA TYR A 31 4.24 5.25 -7.44
C TYR A 31 5.67 5.12 -6.90
N PHE A 32 6.51 4.35 -7.59
CA PHE A 32 7.86 4.06 -7.11
C PHE A 32 8.74 5.31 -7.10
N ALA A 33 8.60 6.20 -8.09
CA ALA A 33 9.32 7.46 -8.09
C ALA A 33 8.91 8.38 -6.94
N ALA A 34 7.60 8.48 -6.66
CA ALA A 34 7.08 9.27 -5.54
C ALA A 34 7.49 8.67 -4.19
N LEU A 35 7.46 7.34 -4.06
CA LEU A 35 7.90 6.65 -2.86
C LEU A 35 9.38 6.85 -2.60
N ASP A 36 10.25 6.68 -3.61
CA ASP A 36 11.69 6.88 -3.46
C ASP A 36 12.03 8.29 -2.95
N ALA A 37 11.39 9.31 -3.55
CA ALA A 37 11.55 10.69 -3.10
C ALA A 37 11.03 10.93 -1.66
N ALA A 38 9.98 10.22 -1.24
CA ALA A 38 9.48 10.30 0.14
C ALA A 38 10.41 9.57 1.13
N LEU A 39 10.98 8.44 0.73
CA LEU A 39 11.96 7.70 1.54
C LEU A 39 13.21 8.54 1.84
N GLU A 40 13.66 9.36 0.87
CA GLU A 40 14.77 10.30 1.10
C GLU A 40 14.49 11.35 2.19
N CYS A 41 13.22 11.67 2.39
CA CYS A 41 12.79 12.65 3.40
C CYS A 41 12.52 12.01 4.78
N ALA A 42 12.59 10.68 4.89
CA ALA A 42 12.27 9.96 6.12
C ALA A 42 13.23 10.31 7.26
N GLN A 43 12.71 10.61 8.43
CA GLN A 43 13.50 11.04 9.58
C GLN A 43 13.49 10.01 10.74
N ARG A 44 12.37 9.33 10.96
CA ARG A 44 12.19 8.49 12.14
C ARG A 44 11.66 7.09 11.83
N PHE A 45 10.63 6.99 10.98
CA PHE A 45 9.91 5.73 10.81
C PHE A 45 9.51 5.49 9.36
N ILE A 46 9.84 4.29 8.87
CA ILE A 46 9.28 3.74 7.64
C ILE A 46 8.54 2.45 8.03
N THR A 47 7.22 2.42 7.86
CA THR A 47 6.41 1.22 8.10
C THR A 47 5.84 0.72 6.76
N ILE A 48 6.15 -0.52 6.41
CA ILE A 48 5.69 -1.19 5.18
C ILE A 48 4.82 -2.37 5.57
N ILE A 49 3.59 -2.40 5.08
CA ILE A 49 2.66 -3.51 5.24
C ILE A 49 2.22 -3.97 3.86
N GLY A 50 2.47 -5.23 3.53
CA GLY A 50 2.20 -5.79 2.22
C GLY A 50 1.61 -7.19 2.24
N TRP A 51 1.10 -7.61 1.09
CA TRP A 51 0.83 -9.00 0.78
C TRP A 51 2.12 -9.70 0.36
N ASP A 52 2.97 -9.00 -0.38
CA ASP A 52 4.26 -9.42 -0.91
C ASP A 52 5.30 -8.31 -0.78
N PHE A 53 6.58 -8.67 -0.76
CA PHE A 53 7.69 -7.72 -0.70
C PHE A 53 8.93 -8.35 -1.32
N ASP A 54 9.60 -7.61 -2.19
CA ASP A 54 10.86 -8.01 -2.81
C ASP A 54 11.89 -6.88 -2.71
N ALA A 55 12.92 -7.13 -1.93
CA ALA A 55 13.97 -6.14 -1.67
C ALA A 55 14.88 -5.87 -2.89
N SER A 56 14.82 -6.71 -3.91
CA SER A 56 15.66 -6.61 -5.10
C SER A 56 15.13 -5.64 -6.15
N ILE A 57 13.86 -5.22 -6.04
CA ILE A 57 13.28 -4.28 -7.00
C ILE A 57 13.98 -2.95 -6.99
N GLN A 58 14.07 -2.33 -8.16
CA GLN A 58 14.52 -0.95 -8.30
C GLN A 58 13.31 -0.02 -8.38
N LEU A 59 13.25 1.00 -7.50
CA LEU A 59 12.17 1.99 -7.55
C LEU A 59 12.34 2.94 -8.75
N ARG A 60 13.57 3.11 -9.24
CA ARG A 60 13.91 3.99 -10.36
C ARG A 60 14.77 3.27 -11.41
N PRO A 61 14.22 2.28 -12.12
CA PRO A 61 14.99 1.52 -13.11
C PRO A 61 15.51 2.39 -14.26
N GLN A 62 14.91 3.56 -14.52
CA GLN A 62 15.38 4.54 -15.49
C GLN A 62 16.76 5.12 -15.15
N ASP A 63 17.19 5.07 -13.89
CA ASP A 63 18.51 5.52 -13.46
C ASP A 63 19.62 4.47 -13.77
N GLY A 64 19.21 3.37 -14.39
CA GLY A 64 20.10 2.34 -14.92
C GLY A 64 20.79 1.51 -13.84
N ALA A 65 22.01 1.07 -14.14
CA ALA A 65 22.78 0.20 -13.24
C ALA A 65 23.20 0.86 -11.91
N THR A 66 23.02 2.17 -11.77
CA THR A 66 23.30 2.91 -10.53
C THR A 66 22.12 3.00 -9.59
N ALA A 67 20.91 2.64 -10.05
CA ALA A 67 19.73 2.60 -9.20
C ALA A 67 19.87 1.48 -8.15
N PRO A 68 19.85 1.79 -6.85
CA PRO A 68 19.94 0.77 -5.82
C PRO A 68 18.70 -0.13 -5.81
N ALA A 69 18.88 -1.37 -5.39
CA ALA A 69 17.76 -2.20 -4.99
C ALA A 69 17.06 -1.61 -3.75
N LEU A 70 15.76 -1.87 -3.59
CA LEU A 70 14.98 -1.33 -2.47
C LEU A 70 15.58 -1.71 -1.10
N GLY A 71 16.05 -2.94 -0.94
CA GLY A 71 16.69 -3.39 0.29
C GLY A 71 17.95 -2.60 0.62
N ASP A 72 18.83 -2.40 -0.37
CA ASP A 72 20.05 -1.61 -0.23
C ASP A 72 19.73 -0.14 0.06
N ARG A 73 18.66 0.38 -0.57
CA ARG A 73 18.15 1.73 -0.32
C ARG A 73 17.70 1.91 1.14
N LEU A 74 16.88 1.00 1.65
CA LEU A 74 16.44 1.01 3.04
C LEU A 74 17.61 0.88 4.02
N ARG A 75 18.58 0.02 3.68
CA ARG A 75 19.80 -0.14 4.46
C ARG A 75 20.62 1.14 4.54
N SER A 76 20.89 1.79 3.39
CA SER A 76 21.62 3.05 3.35
C SER A 76 20.95 4.14 4.18
N LEU A 77 19.61 4.26 4.08
CA LEU A 77 18.84 5.25 4.83
C LEU A 77 19.00 5.10 6.36
N VAL A 78 18.97 3.88 6.90
CA VAL A 78 19.15 3.67 8.35
C VAL A 78 20.61 3.84 8.77
N GLU A 79 21.57 3.57 7.89
CA GLU A 79 23.00 3.81 8.15
C GLU A 79 23.33 5.31 8.16
N GLU A 80 22.74 6.08 7.27
CA GLU A 80 22.92 7.53 7.16
C GLU A 80 22.18 8.30 8.27
N ASN A 81 21.01 7.79 8.72
CA ASN A 81 20.21 8.43 9.76
C ASN A 81 20.08 7.50 10.99
N PRO A 82 20.81 7.81 12.09
CA PRO A 82 20.79 6.97 13.30
C PRO A 82 19.43 6.93 14.04
N ASP A 83 18.55 7.86 13.75
CA ASP A 83 17.21 7.93 14.36
C ASP A 83 16.13 7.20 13.54
N LEU A 84 16.47 6.74 12.34
CA LEU A 84 15.51 6.09 11.45
C LEU A 84 15.39 4.59 11.74
N GLU A 85 14.15 4.11 11.83
CA GLU A 85 13.81 2.70 11.92
C GLU A 85 12.89 2.27 10.79
N VAL A 86 13.10 1.08 10.27
CA VAL A 86 12.28 0.46 9.21
C VAL A 86 11.57 -0.76 9.77
N ARG A 87 10.26 -0.84 9.58
CA ARG A 87 9.40 -1.95 9.99
C ARG A 87 8.61 -2.50 8.81
N ILE A 88 8.75 -3.77 8.54
CA ILE A 88 8.14 -4.45 7.39
C ILE A 88 7.34 -5.65 7.90
N LEU A 89 6.05 -5.70 7.57
CA LEU A 89 5.16 -6.79 7.92
C LEU A 89 4.49 -7.35 6.66
N ILE A 90 4.79 -8.61 6.35
CA ILE A 90 4.34 -9.28 5.13
C ILE A 90 3.50 -10.50 5.47
N TRP A 91 2.50 -10.79 4.66
CA TRP A 91 1.67 -11.98 4.82
C TRP A 91 2.49 -13.28 4.78
N SER A 92 2.34 -14.14 5.77
CA SER A 92 3.20 -15.32 5.99
C SER A 92 3.14 -16.39 4.90
N LEU A 93 2.06 -16.45 4.11
CA LEU A 93 1.91 -17.42 3.03
C LEU A 93 2.31 -16.86 1.65
N ALA A 94 2.72 -15.61 1.57
CA ALA A 94 3.25 -15.01 0.33
C ALA A 94 4.34 -15.88 -0.32
N PRO A 95 5.30 -16.47 0.43
CA PRO A 95 6.30 -17.39 -0.10
C PRO A 95 5.76 -18.58 -0.88
N LEU A 96 4.60 -19.08 -0.51
CA LEU A 96 3.97 -20.24 -1.16
C LEU A 96 3.24 -19.86 -2.46
N HIS A 97 2.84 -18.59 -2.60
CA HIS A 97 2.08 -18.09 -3.74
C HIS A 97 2.91 -17.31 -4.75
N THR A 98 3.98 -16.69 -4.28
CA THR A 98 4.95 -15.96 -5.11
C THR A 98 6.38 -16.35 -4.72
N PRO A 99 6.93 -17.42 -5.30
CA PRO A 99 8.26 -17.95 -4.94
C PRO A 99 9.40 -16.94 -5.10
N SER A 100 9.19 -15.87 -5.86
CA SER A 100 10.21 -14.84 -6.11
C SER A 100 10.48 -13.92 -4.91
N ALA A 101 9.50 -13.72 -4.02
CA ALA A 101 9.58 -12.63 -3.06
C ALA A 101 10.07 -13.03 -1.66
N ALA A 102 9.77 -14.22 -1.23
CA ALA A 102 9.99 -14.56 0.17
C ALA A 102 11.15 -15.53 0.43
N MET A 103 11.74 -16.10 -0.60
CA MET A 103 12.99 -16.85 -0.44
C MET A 103 14.15 -15.95 0.04
N PRO A 104 14.31 -14.71 -0.46
CA PRO A 104 15.24 -13.75 0.13
C PRO A 104 14.88 -13.33 1.57
N LEU A 105 13.58 -13.21 1.90
CA LEU A 105 13.13 -12.92 3.26
C LEU A 105 13.48 -14.03 4.25
N LEU A 106 13.38 -15.29 3.81
CA LEU A 106 13.73 -16.45 4.63
C LEU A 106 15.22 -16.78 4.57
N ALA A 107 15.91 -16.37 3.50
CA ALA A 107 17.34 -16.64 3.29
C ALA A 107 18.26 -15.53 3.84
N GLY A 108 17.71 -14.43 4.37
CA GLY A 108 18.49 -13.32 4.94
C GLY A 108 19.38 -12.64 3.90
N GLY A 109 18.86 -11.67 3.17
CA GLY A 109 19.73 -10.75 2.45
C GLY A 109 20.43 -9.83 3.47
N ASN A 110 21.71 -9.54 3.30
CA ASN A 110 22.51 -8.69 4.20
C ASN A 110 21.87 -7.31 4.49
N TRP A 111 20.98 -6.85 3.61
CA TRP A 111 20.28 -5.58 3.78
C TRP A 111 19.41 -5.54 5.04
N ALA A 112 18.77 -6.65 5.41
CA ALA A 112 17.90 -6.76 6.58
C ALA A 112 18.66 -7.05 7.88
N GLU A 113 19.95 -7.39 7.81
CA GLU A 113 20.80 -7.65 8.98
C GLU A 113 21.25 -6.34 9.64
N HIS A 114 20.28 -5.59 10.18
CA HIS A 114 20.53 -4.33 10.87
C HIS A 114 19.57 -4.18 12.05
N GLU A 115 20.07 -3.71 13.20
CA GLU A 115 19.29 -3.60 14.44
C GLU A 115 18.04 -2.70 14.33
N ARG A 116 18.00 -1.79 13.37
CA ARG A 116 16.89 -0.86 13.10
C ARG A 116 16.06 -1.22 11.87
N ILE A 117 16.24 -2.43 11.32
CA ILE A 117 15.39 -2.98 10.25
C ILE A 117 14.68 -4.21 10.79
N HIS A 118 13.37 -4.13 10.95
CA HIS A 118 12.55 -5.18 11.53
C HIS A 118 11.64 -5.77 10.44
N LEU A 119 11.94 -7.00 10.04
CA LEU A 119 11.18 -7.72 9.02
C LEU A 119 10.46 -8.91 9.63
N HIS A 120 9.13 -8.93 9.52
CA HIS A 120 8.29 -9.96 10.12
C HIS A 120 7.25 -10.52 9.15
N LEU A 121 6.87 -11.78 9.38
CA LEU A 121 5.78 -12.43 8.68
C LEU A 121 4.52 -12.42 9.56
N ASP A 122 3.43 -11.91 9.01
CA ASP A 122 2.12 -11.90 9.68
C ASP A 122 1.45 -13.26 9.58
N THR A 123 1.37 -13.97 10.69
CA THR A 123 0.70 -15.26 10.83
C THR A 123 -0.69 -15.15 11.46
N PHE A 124 -1.13 -13.93 11.82
CA PHE A 124 -2.41 -13.71 12.48
C PHE A 124 -3.57 -13.63 11.47
N HIS A 125 -3.88 -14.75 10.84
CA HIS A 125 -4.99 -14.86 9.90
C HIS A 125 -5.51 -16.31 9.79
N PRO A 126 -6.77 -16.54 9.34
CA PRO A 126 -7.23 -17.86 8.96
C PRO A 126 -6.43 -18.41 7.77
N ILE A 127 -6.22 -19.70 7.71
CA ILE A 127 -5.44 -20.36 6.64
C ILE A 127 -6.01 -20.10 5.22
N TYR A 128 -7.31 -19.82 5.12
CA TYR A 128 -8.01 -19.54 3.85
C TYR A 128 -8.12 -18.05 3.53
N ALA A 129 -7.51 -17.18 4.32
CA ALA A 129 -7.53 -15.74 4.10
C ALA A 129 -6.11 -15.19 3.91
N SER A 130 -6.01 -14.09 3.19
CA SER A 130 -4.77 -13.36 3.03
C SER A 130 -4.92 -11.92 3.52
N HIS A 131 -3.84 -11.38 4.04
CA HIS A 131 -3.71 -9.94 4.22
C HIS A 131 -3.33 -9.31 2.88
N HIS A 132 -4.24 -8.56 2.28
CA HIS A 132 -4.04 -7.97 0.95
C HIS A 132 -3.91 -6.44 0.99
N GLN A 133 -3.58 -5.89 2.14
CA GLN A 133 -3.30 -4.46 2.31
C GLN A 133 -1.93 -4.12 1.75
N LYS A 134 -1.83 -2.98 1.07
CA LYS A 134 -0.59 -2.38 0.61
C LYS A 134 -0.53 -0.98 1.17
N LEU A 135 0.35 -0.79 2.13
CA LEU A 135 0.44 0.44 2.91
C LEU A 135 1.90 0.73 3.25
N VAL A 136 2.38 1.91 2.86
CA VAL A 136 3.65 2.44 3.32
C VAL A 136 3.38 3.73 4.07
N ILE A 137 3.87 3.83 5.29
CA ILE A 137 3.75 5.04 6.12
C ILE A 137 5.15 5.55 6.44
N ILE A 138 5.38 6.82 6.19
CA ILE A 138 6.64 7.50 6.47
C ILE A 138 6.38 8.56 7.54
N ASP A 139 7.12 8.47 8.65
CA ASP A 139 7.12 9.42 9.76
C ASP A 139 5.72 9.68 10.37
N ASN A 140 4.79 8.75 10.20
CA ASN A 140 3.38 8.91 10.57
C ASN A 140 2.72 10.17 9.97
N ALA A 141 3.27 10.73 8.92
CA ALA A 141 2.86 11.99 8.31
C ALA A 141 2.49 11.87 6.82
N VAL A 142 3.11 10.96 6.07
CA VAL A 142 2.76 10.61 4.69
C VAL A 142 2.45 9.13 4.59
N ALA A 143 1.42 8.78 3.83
CA ALA A 143 1.06 7.39 3.57
C ALA A 143 0.84 7.15 2.07
N PHE A 144 1.30 5.98 1.59
CA PHE A 144 0.96 5.42 0.29
C PHE A 144 0.05 4.22 0.50
N VAL A 145 -1.10 4.20 -0.16
CA VAL A 145 -2.10 3.12 -0.02
C VAL A 145 -2.78 2.84 -1.37
N GLY A 146 -2.94 1.56 -1.73
CA GLY A 146 -3.58 1.18 -2.99
C GLY A 146 -3.43 -0.30 -3.33
N GLY A 147 -3.28 -0.59 -4.63
CA GLY A 147 -3.26 -1.96 -5.15
C GLY A 147 -1.86 -2.58 -5.27
N MET A 148 -0.78 -1.77 -5.25
CA MET A 148 0.57 -2.23 -5.55
C MET A 148 1.40 -2.59 -4.32
N ASP A 149 1.87 -3.83 -4.27
CA ASP A 149 2.96 -4.24 -3.37
C ASP A 149 4.33 -3.74 -3.87
N LEU A 150 5.29 -3.64 -2.96
CA LEU A 150 6.70 -3.40 -3.28
C LEU A 150 7.37 -4.74 -3.67
N THR A 151 7.06 -5.21 -4.87
CA THR A 151 7.53 -6.51 -5.37
C THR A 151 7.77 -6.48 -6.87
N VAL A 152 8.32 -7.55 -7.42
CA VAL A 152 8.60 -7.71 -8.86
C VAL A 152 7.32 -7.58 -9.72
N LYS A 153 7.51 -7.20 -10.98
CA LYS A 153 6.43 -7.08 -11.97
C LYS A 153 5.34 -6.09 -11.58
N ARG A 154 5.73 -4.95 -11.04
CA ARG A 154 4.81 -3.84 -10.71
C ARG A 154 5.19 -2.52 -11.37
N TRP A 155 6.44 -2.37 -11.78
CA TRP A 155 6.85 -1.16 -12.47
C TRP A 155 6.34 -1.18 -13.92
N ASP A 156 5.59 -0.19 -14.31
CA ASP A 156 5.17 0.10 -15.68
C ASP A 156 4.82 1.57 -15.80
N THR A 157 4.69 2.06 -17.04
CA THR A 157 4.25 3.42 -17.36
C THR A 157 2.82 3.41 -17.90
N PRO A 158 2.08 4.52 -17.86
CA PRO A 158 0.72 4.59 -18.40
C PRO A 158 0.58 4.30 -19.91
N ASP A 159 1.69 4.32 -20.64
CA ASP A 159 1.69 3.97 -22.06
C ASP A 159 1.55 2.47 -22.31
N HIS A 160 1.88 1.64 -21.32
CA HIS A 160 1.84 0.17 -21.40
C HIS A 160 2.45 -0.39 -22.69
N ALA A 161 3.56 0.25 -23.15
CA ALA A 161 4.21 -0.15 -24.41
C ALA A 161 4.57 -1.64 -24.39
N PRO A 162 4.28 -2.41 -25.43
CA PRO A 162 4.57 -3.85 -25.47
C PRO A 162 6.05 -4.16 -25.21
N ASP A 163 6.93 -3.35 -25.78
CA ASP A 163 8.39 -3.53 -25.73
C ASP A 163 9.09 -2.54 -24.79
N GLU A 164 8.48 -2.23 -23.60
CA GLU A 164 9.08 -1.35 -22.63
C GLU A 164 10.42 -1.92 -22.09
N PRO A 165 11.57 -1.27 -22.39
CA PRO A 165 12.87 -1.84 -22.09
C PRO A 165 13.19 -1.90 -20.60
N LEU A 166 12.54 -1.09 -19.77
CA LEU A 166 12.74 -1.05 -18.32
C LEU A 166 11.84 -2.04 -17.57
N ARG A 167 10.84 -2.60 -18.25
CA ARG A 167 9.92 -3.59 -17.66
C ARG A 167 10.54 -4.98 -17.68
N ARG A 168 11.48 -5.22 -16.73
CA ARG A 168 12.27 -6.45 -16.67
C ARG A 168 12.34 -7.01 -15.26
N ASN A 169 12.41 -8.34 -15.20
CA ASN A 169 12.76 -9.06 -13.99
C ASN A 169 14.26 -8.92 -13.69
N GLU A 170 14.71 -9.32 -12.50
CA GLU A 170 16.14 -9.34 -12.12
C GLU A 170 17.03 -10.10 -13.10
N ASN A 171 16.53 -11.20 -13.67
CA ASN A 171 17.26 -11.99 -14.66
C ASN A 171 17.28 -11.36 -16.06
N GLY A 172 16.79 -10.13 -16.21
CA GLY A 172 16.71 -9.39 -17.47
C GLY A 172 15.55 -9.81 -18.39
N SER A 173 14.74 -10.81 -18.05
CA SER A 173 13.59 -11.20 -18.85
C SER A 173 12.46 -10.17 -18.78
N PRO A 174 11.76 -9.85 -19.88
CA PRO A 174 10.62 -8.95 -19.86
C PRO A 174 9.43 -9.58 -19.14
N TYR A 175 8.48 -8.75 -18.69
CA TYR A 175 7.15 -9.17 -18.22
C TYR A 175 6.07 -8.32 -18.87
N GLU A 176 4.83 -8.84 -18.82
CA GLU A 176 3.67 -8.21 -19.43
C GLU A 176 3.33 -6.86 -18.80
N PRO A 177 2.63 -5.94 -19.53
CA PRO A 177 2.14 -4.71 -19.01
C PRO A 177 1.32 -4.87 -17.72
N VAL A 178 1.44 -3.90 -16.82
CA VAL A 178 0.75 -3.91 -15.51
C VAL A 178 0.10 -2.57 -15.27
N HIS A 179 -1.21 -2.58 -15.02
CA HIS A 179 -1.96 -1.39 -14.62
C HIS A 179 -2.48 -1.53 -13.20
N ASP A 180 -2.21 -0.55 -12.37
CA ASP A 180 -2.71 -0.46 -10.99
C ASP A 180 -2.62 1.00 -10.49
N VAL A 181 -3.26 1.31 -9.37
CA VAL A 181 -3.34 2.65 -8.82
C VAL A 181 -2.94 2.67 -7.36
N GLN A 182 -2.16 3.68 -6.99
CA GLN A 182 -1.78 3.98 -5.62
C GLN A 182 -2.18 5.41 -5.27
N MET A 183 -2.38 5.72 -4.00
CA MET A 183 -2.59 7.08 -3.52
C MET A 183 -1.48 7.47 -2.55
N ALA A 184 -0.97 8.70 -2.69
CA ALA A 184 -0.19 9.38 -1.67
C ALA A 184 -1.10 10.31 -0.87
N LEU A 185 -1.01 10.28 0.45
CA LEU A 185 -1.86 11.03 1.38
C LEU A 185 -1.01 11.72 2.45
N ALA A 186 -1.34 12.96 2.79
CA ALA A 186 -0.78 13.69 3.92
C ALA A 186 -1.89 14.40 4.73
N GLY A 187 -1.67 14.55 6.03
CA GLY A 187 -2.62 15.20 6.94
C GLY A 187 -3.33 14.22 7.89
N PRO A 188 -4.43 14.62 8.55
CA PRO A 188 -5.10 13.82 9.59
C PRO A 188 -5.52 12.42 9.18
N VAL A 189 -5.78 12.16 7.90
CA VAL A 189 -6.11 10.82 7.38
C VAL A 189 -4.98 9.81 7.61
N VAL A 190 -3.72 10.27 7.61
CA VAL A 190 -2.57 9.38 7.83
C VAL A 190 -2.62 8.78 9.24
N GLN A 191 -3.06 9.54 10.24
CA GLN A 191 -3.23 9.01 11.60
C GLN A 191 -4.27 7.87 11.66
N ARG A 192 -5.27 7.88 10.78
CA ARG A 192 -6.25 6.79 10.66
C ARG A 192 -5.64 5.54 10.01
N LEU A 193 -4.76 5.73 9.05
CA LEU A 193 -3.97 4.64 8.46
C LEU A 193 -2.93 4.09 9.44
N CYS A 194 -2.33 4.94 10.28
CA CYS A 194 -1.46 4.49 11.38
C CYS A 194 -2.21 3.57 12.35
N VAL A 195 -3.47 3.88 12.69
CA VAL A 195 -4.29 2.98 13.54
C VAL A 195 -4.49 1.62 12.87
N VAL A 196 -4.77 1.58 11.56
CA VAL A 196 -4.91 0.31 10.81
C VAL A 196 -3.60 -0.48 10.82
N ALA A 197 -2.47 0.20 10.60
CA ALA A 197 -1.14 -0.42 10.65
C ALA A 197 -0.82 -0.95 12.06
N GLN A 198 -1.13 -0.15 13.08
CA GLN A 198 -0.95 -0.51 14.49
C GLN A 198 -1.75 -1.75 14.89
N GLU A 199 -3.04 -1.80 14.53
CA GLU A 199 -3.88 -2.97 14.79
C GLU A 199 -3.29 -4.23 14.16
N ARG A 200 -2.79 -4.12 12.94
CA ARG A 200 -2.19 -5.22 12.21
C ARG A 200 -0.86 -5.70 12.84
N TRP A 201 0.03 -4.75 13.12
CA TRP A 201 1.32 -5.01 13.77
C TRP A 201 1.14 -5.65 15.14
N TYR A 202 0.25 -5.08 15.97
CA TYR A 202 -0.04 -5.59 17.32
C TYR A 202 -0.62 -7.01 17.30
N ASN A 203 -1.53 -7.30 16.37
CA ASN A 203 -2.10 -8.63 16.23
C ASN A 203 -1.06 -9.69 15.83
N ALA A 204 -0.09 -9.31 15.01
CA ALA A 204 0.98 -10.20 14.56
C ALA A 204 2.07 -10.42 15.64
N LEU A 205 2.49 -9.37 16.34
CA LEU A 205 3.71 -9.35 17.17
C LEU A 205 3.46 -9.02 18.64
N THR A 206 2.27 -8.55 19.01
CA THR A 206 1.96 -8.02 20.37
C THR A 206 2.83 -6.81 20.77
N GLU A 207 3.30 -6.07 19.77
CA GLU A 207 4.14 -4.89 19.91
C GLU A 207 3.42 -3.63 19.44
N GLN A 208 3.87 -2.47 19.92
CA GLN A 208 3.34 -1.16 19.52
C GLN A 208 4.23 -0.55 18.43
N LEU A 209 3.61 0.00 17.39
CA LEU A 209 4.31 0.91 16.49
C LEU A 209 4.49 2.27 17.16
N PRO A 210 5.53 3.05 16.79
CA PRO A 210 5.68 4.42 17.25
C PRO A 210 4.49 5.29 16.86
N ASP A 211 4.04 6.16 17.76
CA ASP A 211 2.90 7.06 17.56
C ASP A 211 3.31 8.51 17.26
N GLN A 212 4.60 8.81 17.37
CA GLN A 212 5.13 10.15 17.11
C GLN A 212 5.10 10.46 15.61
N SER A 213 4.59 11.62 15.24
CA SER A 213 4.73 12.16 13.89
C SER A 213 5.81 13.23 13.83
N VAL A 214 6.49 13.32 12.71
CA VAL A 214 7.48 14.37 12.41
C VAL A 214 6.96 15.29 11.32
N PRO A 215 7.61 16.44 11.07
CA PRO A 215 7.21 17.32 9.99
C PRO A 215 7.08 16.58 8.66
N ASP A 216 6.06 16.96 7.94
CA ASP A 216 5.54 16.36 6.73
C ASP A 216 6.60 16.05 5.65
N PRO A 217 6.94 14.75 5.42
CA PRO A 217 7.90 14.31 4.41
C PRO A 217 7.29 14.22 3.00
N TRP A 218 6.28 15.04 2.67
CA TRP A 218 5.70 15.02 1.34
C TRP A 218 6.76 15.32 0.27
N PRO A 219 6.92 14.43 -0.74
CA PRO A 219 7.97 14.60 -1.73
C PRO A 219 7.81 15.88 -2.52
N ALA A 220 8.84 16.73 -2.55
CA ALA A 220 8.80 18.02 -3.26
C ALA A 220 8.39 17.93 -4.74
N PRO A 221 8.80 16.89 -5.52
CA PRO A 221 8.39 16.75 -6.91
C PRO A 221 6.93 16.32 -7.09
N LEU A 222 6.27 15.81 -6.05
CA LEU A 222 4.91 15.28 -6.16
C LEU A 222 3.86 16.41 -6.05
N ALA A 223 3.21 16.71 -7.17
CA ALA A 223 2.05 17.60 -7.18
C ALA A 223 0.85 16.90 -6.51
N ALA A 224 0.10 17.62 -5.69
CA ALA A 224 -1.14 17.09 -5.13
C ALA A 224 -2.30 17.34 -6.12
N ASP A 225 -3.03 16.29 -6.48
CA ASP A 225 -4.24 16.41 -7.31
C ASP A 225 -5.41 17.02 -6.54
N PHE A 226 -5.45 16.77 -5.22
CA PHE A 226 -6.49 17.27 -4.34
C PHE A 226 -5.89 17.87 -3.08
N GLN A 227 -6.55 18.91 -2.56
CA GLN A 227 -6.19 19.57 -1.31
C GLN A 227 -7.41 19.67 -0.38
N ASN A 228 -7.19 19.45 0.91
CA ASN A 228 -8.20 19.57 1.96
C ASN A 228 -9.48 18.75 1.72
N VAL A 229 -9.34 17.58 1.09
CA VAL A 229 -10.46 16.67 0.80
C VAL A 229 -10.76 15.74 1.96
N SER A 230 -12.03 15.31 2.08
CA SER A 230 -12.42 14.26 3.03
C SER A 230 -12.13 12.89 2.41
N VAL A 231 -11.48 12.03 3.18
CA VAL A 231 -11.14 10.66 2.79
C VAL A 231 -11.72 9.69 3.80
N ALA A 232 -12.46 8.70 3.31
CA ALA A 232 -12.98 7.59 4.11
C ALA A 232 -11.99 6.43 4.09
N VAL A 233 -11.73 5.85 5.26
CA VAL A 233 -10.92 4.63 5.41
C VAL A 233 -11.84 3.45 5.63
N SER A 234 -11.84 2.47 4.70
CA SER A 234 -12.70 1.28 4.75
C SER A 234 -11.86 0.02 4.76
N ARG A 235 -12.26 -0.95 5.58
CA ARG A 235 -11.51 -2.18 5.81
C ARG A 235 -12.31 -3.41 5.41
N THR A 236 -11.58 -4.47 5.10
CA THR A 236 -12.10 -5.84 5.04
C THR A 236 -11.22 -6.73 5.89
N LEU A 237 -11.81 -7.34 6.92
CA LEU A 237 -11.09 -8.26 7.81
C LEU A 237 -11.92 -9.55 7.96
N PRO A 238 -11.30 -10.74 7.90
CA PRO A 238 -12.00 -11.99 8.16
C PRO A 238 -12.36 -12.11 9.64
N ARG A 239 -13.34 -12.95 9.96
CA ARG A 239 -13.55 -13.37 11.35
C ARG A 239 -12.41 -14.32 11.75
N PHE A 240 -11.69 -14.02 12.82
CA PHE A 240 -10.61 -14.85 13.31
C PHE A 240 -10.42 -14.70 14.82
N GLY A 241 -10.31 -15.82 15.53
CA GLY A 241 -10.22 -15.81 17.00
C GLY A 241 -11.39 -15.06 17.63
N ARG A 242 -11.09 -14.01 18.42
CA ARG A 242 -12.09 -13.13 19.04
C ARG A 242 -12.50 -11.94 18.16
N HIS A 243 -11.82 -11.75 17.03
CA HIS A 243 -12.11 -10.64 16.12
C HIS A 243 -13.34 -10.93 15.27
N LYS A 244 -14.28 -9.99 15.29
CA LYS A 244 -15.45 -10.02 14.39
C LYS A 244 -15.00 -9.63 13.00
N GLY A 245 -15.55 -10.28 11.97
CA GLY A 245 -15.30 -9.88 10.59
C GLY A 245 -15.74 -8.43 10.32
N VAL A 246 -14.98 -7.73 9.48
CA VAL A 246 -15.24 -6.36 9.02
C VAL A 246 -15.46 -6.40 7.52
N SER A 247 -16.49 -5.71 7.03
CA SER A 247 -16.85 -5.63 5.60
C SER A 247 -17.19 -4.20 5.16
N GLU A 248 -16.47 -3.23 5.68
CA GLU A 248 -16.66 -1.80 5.38
C GLU A 248 -16.46 -1.52 3.90
N ALA A 249 -15.37 -2.02 3.28
CA ALA A 249 -15.10 -1.82 1.87
C ALA A 249 -16.22 -2.34 0.95
N ALA A 250 -16.80 -3.52 1.25
CA ALA A 250 -17.91 -4.04 0.47
C ALA A 250 -19.18 -3.19 0.61
N ARG A 251 -19.42 -2.61 1.79
CA ARG A 251 -20.57 -1.70 2.00
C ARG A 251 -20.33 -0.37 1.32
N LEU A 252 -19.11 0.18 1.38
CA LEU A 252 -18.78 1.42 0.68
C LEU A 252 -18.93 1.25 -0.83
N THR A 253 -18.47 0.12 -1.40
CA THR A 253 -18.69 -0.18 -2.81
C THR A 253 -20.17 -0.18 -3.17
N ASP A 254 -21.03 -0.81 -2.36
CA ASP A 254 -22.47 -0.76 -2.58
C ASP A 254 -23.04 0.66 -2.51
N SER A 255 -22.59 1.47 -1.52
CA SER A 255 -23.03 2.86 -1.38
C SER A 255 -22.64 3.69 -2.59
N LEU A 256 -21.40 3.52 -3.10
CA LEU A 256 -20.92 4.19 -4.31
C LEU A 256 -21.73 3.81 -5.55
N LEU A 257 -22.01 2.51 -5.74
CA LEU A 257 -22.83 2.04 -6.86
C LEU A 257 -24.25 2.63 -6.81
N GLN A 258 -24.87 2.64 -5.63
CA GLN A 258 -26.22 3.20 -5.45
C GLN A 258 -26.26 4.73 -5.61
N ALA A 259 -25.17 5.42 -5.33
CA ALA A 259 -25.06 6.87 -5.54
C ALA A 259 -24.87 7.27 -7.00
N ALA A 260 -24.53 6.33 -7.88
CA ALA A 260 -24.29 6.60 -9.30
C ALA A 260 -25.55 7.15 -9.99
N LYS A 261 -25.38 8.19 -10.82
CA LYS A 261 -26.50 8.88 -11.51
C LYS A 261 -26.48 8.70 -13.03
N LYS A 262 -25.30 8.47 -13.62
CA LYS A 262 -25.16 8.44 -15.09
C LYS A 262 -24.30 7.28 -15.56
N THR A 263 -23.13 7.12 -14.98
CA THR A 263 -22.13 6.17 -15.46
C THR A 263 -21.49 5.45 -14.29
N ILE A 264 -21.24 4.17 -14.44
CA ILE A 264 -20.42 3.36 -13.54
C ILE A 264 -19.27 2.83 -14.38
N TYR A 265 -18.05 3.10 -13.92
CA TYR A 265 -16.84 2.53 -14.48
C TYR A 265 -16.15 1.69 -13.39
N ILE A 266 -15.75 0.46 -13.71
CA ILE A 266 -15.15 -0.49 -12.77
C ILE A 266 -13.93 -1.10 -13.42
N GLU A 267 -12.79 -0.93 -12.76
CA GLU A 267 -11.59 -1.72 -12.99
C GLU A 267 -11.38 -2.65 -11.81
N ALA A 268 -11.18 -3.92 -12.07
CA ALA A 268 -10.96 -4.91 -11.04
C ALA A 268 -10.20 -6.12 -11.57
N GLN A 269 -9.17 -6.55 -10.86
CA GLN A 269 -8.45 -7.79 -11.16
C GLN A 269 -9.40 -9.01 -11.19
N TYR A 270 -10.39 -9.04 -10.27
CA TYR A 270 -11.40 -10.09 -10.19
C TYR A 270 -12.79 -9.49 -10.02
N PHE A 271 -13.69 -9.76 -10.94
CA PHE A 271 -15.08 -9.32 -10.88
C PHE A 271 -15.99 -10.50 -10.48
N THR A 272 -15.90 -10.95 -9.23
CA THR A 272 -16.56 -12.18 -8.74
C THR A 272 -17.54 -11.95 -7.59
N GLY A 273 -17.72 -10.71 -7.16
CA GLY A 273 -18.55 -10.35 -5.99
C GLY A 273 -20.04 -10.49 -6.26
N ARG A 274 -20.69 -11.55 -5.76
CA ARG A 274 -22.16 -11.77 -5.91
C ARG A 274 -23.02 -10.61 -5.40
N ARG A 275 -22.57 -9.90 -4.37
CA ARG A 275 -23.27 -8.74 -3.81
C ARG A 275 -23.27 -7.60 -4.82
N MET A 276 -22.10 -7.27 -5.35
CA MET A 276 -21.93 -6.23 -6.36
C MET A 276 -22.73 -6.56 -7.63
N GLY A 277 -22.67 -7.81 -8.13
CA GLY A 277 -23.48 -8.25 -9.27
C GLY A 277 -24.97 -7.98 -9.08
N ARG A 278 -25.53 -8.38 -7.93
CA ARG A 278 -26.97 -8.12 -7.63
C ARG A 278 -27.30 -6.63 -7.52
N THR A 279 -26.37 -5.80 -7.05
CA THR A 279 -26.59 -4.34 -7.01
C THR A 279 -26.60 -3.77 -8.42
N LEU A 280 -25.69 -4.18 -9.29
CA LEU A 280 -25.66 -3.75 -10.69
C LEU A 280 -26.88 -4.22 -11.46
N GLU A 281 -27.33 -5.46 -11.30
CA GLU A 281 -28.57 -5.97 -11.91
C GLU A 281 -29.76 -5.06 -11.57
N ARG A 282 -29.90 -4.64 -10.30
CA ARG A 282 -30.99 -3.75 -9.87
C ARG A 282 -30.87 -2.32 -10.40
N LEU A 283 -29.66 -1.84 -10.65
CA LEU A 283 -29.43 -0.49 -11.17
C LEU A 283 -29.63 -0.40 -12.69
N LEU A 284 -29.51 -1.53 -13.40
CA LEU A 284 -29.68 -1.63 -14.84
C LEU A 284 -31.09 -2.04 -15.26
N ALA A 285 -31.93 -2.51 -14.34
CA ALA A 285 -33.33 -2.87 -14.55
C ALA A 285 -34.25 -1.64 -14.46
#